data_d2da0ef2eef9149ea7898d279f9398b4
#
_entry.id   d2da0ef2eef9149ea7898d279f9398b4
#
_cell.length_a   1.000
_cell.length_b   1.000
_cell.length_c   1.000
_cell.angle_alpha   90.00
_cell.angle_beta   90.00
_cell.angle_gamma   90.00
#
_symmetry.space_group_name_H-M   'P 1'
#
loop_
_entity.id
_entity.type
_entity.pdbx_description
1 polymer ?
#
loop_
_entity_poly.entity_id
_entity_poly.type
_entity_poly.pdbx_seq_one_letter_code
_entity_poly.pdbx_strand_id
1 'polypeptide(L)'
;MTATPHKGRGAITASEGRYSVQTVDFDADEAELRSRTAPETVWRAMQAGSIISSNNSPDVPFDRSINPYQGCEHGCVYCYARPSHSYLDLSPGLDFETQIFYKPNAAARLLEEWQKAGYECKPITIGANTDPYQPAEKSLQLTRQLLQLFGEYRHPVNLITKSHLICRDLDLLSDLAQDRLCSVAVSIPTMDASLKRVMEPRVPAASARLKAITDLSRAGVPVSVLVAPIIPAINDGEIETILEAAANAGVVQAHYVFLRLPHELKAIFTEWLRAHYPDRAEHVLSLISQASGGKHYDHRFGRRQTGRGPYADMLAARFAKASRRLGLD
;
A
#
# COMPACT_ATOMS: atom_id res chain seq x y z
N MET A 1 -28.67 -2.08 -11.11
CA MET A 1 -28.07 -3.44 -11.02
C MET A 1 -26.81 -3.31 -10.18
N THR A 2 -26.61 -4.15 -9.15
CA THR A 2 -25.36 -4.16 -8.38
C THR A 2 -24.29 -4.87 -9.21
N ALA A 3 -23.18 -4.18 -9.49
CA ALA A 3 -22.06 -4.77 -10.22
C ALA A 3 -21.49 -5.96 -9.46
N THR A 4 -21.13 -7.02 -10.18
CA THR A 4 -20.61 -8.27 -9.59
C THR A 4 -19.11 -8.18 -9.37
N PRO A 5 -18.59 -8.54 -8.18
CA PRO A 5 -17.15 -8.52 -7.92
C PRO A 5 -16.36 -9.45 -8.85
N HIS A 6 -15.25 -8.99 -9.40
CA HIS A 6 -14.35 -9.80 -10.22
C HIS A 6 -13.44 -10.67 -9.35
N LYS A 7 -13.35 -11.97 -9.65
CA LYS A 7 -12.43 -12.88 -8.93
C LYS A 7 -10.98 -12.39 -9.05
N GLY A 8 -10.32 -12.20 -7.92
CA GLY A 8 -8.92 -11.77 -7.86
C GLY A 8 -8.69 -10.27 -8.11
N ARG A 9 -9.76 -9.44 -8.06
CA ARG A 9 -9.69 -7.99 -8.12
C ARG A 9 -10.34 -7.36 -6.89
N GLY A 10 -9.82 -6.22 -6.43
CA GLY A 10 -10.34 -5.49 -5.28
C GLY A 10 -11.41 -4.48 -5.68
N ALA A 11 -11.21 -3.74 -6.78
CA ALA A 11 -12.24 -2.87 -7.34
C ALA A 11 -13.27 -3.71 -8.11
N ILE A 12 -14.53 -3.30 -8.00
CA ILE A 12 -15.66 -3.95 -8.67
C ILE A 12 -15.84 -3.37 -10.06
N THR A 13 -15.68 -2.05 -10.21
CA THR A 13 -15.91 -1.34 -11.48
C THR A 13 -14.67 -0.55 -11.93
N ALA A 14 -14.67 -0.19 -13.22
CA ALA A 14 -13.79 0.82 -13.78
C ALA A 14 -14.48 2.19 -13.61
N SER A 15 -14.38 2.77 -12.41
CA SER A 15 -14.91 4.11 -12.13
C SER A 15 -14.19 5.18 -12.93
N GLU A 16 -14.89 6.21 -13.39
CA GLU A 16 -14.28 7.34 -14.09
C GLU A 16 -13.29 8.09 -13.18
N GLY A 17 -12.15 8.47 -13.74
CA GLY A 17 -11.20 9.36 -13.09
C GLY A 17 -11.65 10.82 -13.21
N ARG A 18 -11.31 11.67 -12.23
CA ARG A 18 -11.69 13.10 -12.20
C ARG A 18 -11.10 13.94 -13.34
N TYR A 19 -10.14 13.42 -14.09
CA TYR A 19 -9.53 14.07 -15.24
C TYR A 19 -9.91 13.39 -16.55
N SER A 20 -10.83 12.42 -16.53
CA SER A 20 -11.26 11.71 -17.72
C SER A 20 -11.92 12.65 -18.72
N VAL A 21 -11.38 12.69 -19.93
CA VAL A 21 -11.87 13.52 -21.04
C VAL A 21 -12.84 12.73 -21.92
N GLN A 22 -12.82 11.39 -21.80
CA GLN A 22 -13.64 10.49 -22.59
C GLN A 22 -14.53 9.65 -21.69
N THR A 23 -15.82 9.64 -21.96
CA THR A 23 -16.76 8.65 -21.41
C THR A 23 -16.90 7.53 -22.43
N VAL A 24 -16.60 6.30 -22.02
CA VAL A 24 -16.77 5.12 -22.88
C VAL A 24 -18.08 4.45 -22.49
N ASP A 25 -19.10 4.62 -23.32
CA ASP A 25 -20.35 3.89 -23.18
C ASP A 25 -20.21 2.53 -23.88
N PHE A 26 -20.39 1.46 -23.15
CA PHE A 26 -20.45 0.09 -23.69
C PHE A 26 -21.90 -0.27 -23.95
N ASP A 27 -22.14 -0.98 -25.05
CA ASP A 27 -23.46 -1.60 -25.22
C ASP A 27 -23.71 -2.69 -24.15
N ALA A 28 -24.97 -3.09 -23.99
CA ALA A 28 -25.36 -4.00 -22.91
C ALA A 28 -24.64 -5.37 -22.99
N ASP A 29 -24.40 -5.87 -24.20
CA ASP A 29 -23.75 -7.17 -24.42
C ASP A 29 -22.26 -7.11 -24.11
N GLU A 30 -21.57 -6.04 -24.51
CA GLU A 30 -20.16 -5.81 -24.19
C GLU A 30 -19.95 -5.56 -22.70
N ALA A 31 -20.83 -4.80 -22.06
CA ALA A 31 -20.81 -4.56 -20.62
C ALA A 31 -21.00 -5.88 -19.85
N GLU A 32 -21.91 -6.77 -20.29
CA GLU A 32 -22.13 -8.08 -19.69
C GLU A 32 -20.92 -9.01 -19.89
N LEU A 33 -20.33 -9.06 -21.09
CA LEU A 33 -19.15 -9.86 -21.37
C LEU A 33 -17.95 -9.42 -20.50
N ARG A 34 -17.72 -8.12 -20.37
CA ARG A 34 -16.65 -7.55 -19.51
C ARG A 34 -16.89 -7.82 -18.02
N SER A 35 -18.15 -7.89 -17.59
CA SER A 35 -18.47 -8.21 -16.18
C SER A 35 -18.18 -9.68 -15.84
N ARG A 36 -18.19 -10.59 -16.81
CA ARG A 36 -17.97 -12.04 -16.61
C ARG A 36 -16.49 -12.44 -16.62
N THR A 37 -15.63 -11.68 -17.29
CA THR A 37 -14.20 -11.98 -17.41
C THR A 37 -13.38 -11.06 -16.50
N ALA A 38 -12.56 -11.64 -15.60
CA ALA A 38 -11.59 -10.84 -14.86
C ALA A 38 -10.59 -10.23 -15.85
N PRO A 39 -10.41 -8.89 -15.89
CA PRO A 39 -9.51 -8.27 -16.84
C PRO A 39 -8.07 -8.73 -16.60
N GLU A 40 -7.35 -9.01 -17.69
CA GLU A 40 -5.93 -9.36 -17.64
C GLU A 40 -5.07 -8.16 -17.23
N THR A 41 -3.92 -8.43 -16.62
CA THR A 41 -2.95 -7.38 -16.30
C THR A 41 -2.04 -7.13 -17.50
N VAL A 42 -1.91 -5.87 -17.88
CA VAL A 42 -1.02 -5.39 -18.94
C VAL A 42 0.11 -4.57 -18.30
N TRP A 43 1.36 -4.90 -18.64
CA TRP A 43 2.53 -4.16 -18.20
C TRP A 43 3.08 -3.28 -19.32
N ARG A 44 3.26 -2.00 -19.05
CA ARG A 44 3.71 -1.01 -20.02
C ARG A 44 4.98 -0.30 -19.53
N ALA A 45 5.99 -0.25 -20.38
CA ALA A 45 7.19 0.52 -20.09
C ALA A 45 6.89 2.02 -20.14
N MET A 46 7.35 2.76 -19.13
CA MET A 46 7.25 4.22 -19.03
C MET A 46 8.60 4.79 -18.62
N GLN A 47 9.20 5.62 -19.47
CA GLN A 47 10.46 6.27 -19.16
C GLN A 47 10.26 7.32 -18.06
N ALA A 48 11.01 7.23 -16.97
CA ALA A 48 11.00 8.24 -15.93
C ALA A 48 11.92 9.42 -16.31
N GLY A 49 11.43 10.65 -16.20
CA GLY A 49 12.27 11.84 -16.28
C GLY A 49 13.02 12.10 -14.98
N SER A 50 12.38 11.82 -13.83
CA SER A 50 12.96 11.82 -12.49
C SER A 50 12.43 10.60 -11.75
N ILE A 51 13.23 10.03 -10.84
CA ILE A 51 12.82 8.85 -10.08
C ILE A 51 12.59 9.15 -8.60
N ILE A 52 13.30 10.12 -8.03
CA ILE A 52 13.11 10.55 -6.64
C ILE A 52 11.95 11.55 -6.60
N SER A 53 10.93 11.24 -5.83
CA SER A 53 9.82 12.14 -5.50
C SER A 53 10.03 12.70 -4.11
N SER A 54 9.85 14.02 -3.94
CA SER A 54 9.92 14.70 -2.65
C SER A 54 8.53 14.97 -2.10
N ASN A 55 8.38 14.98 -0.79
CA ASN A 55 7.18 15.42 -0.09
C ASN A 55 7.54 16.21 1.17
N ASN A 56 6.63 17.05 1.62
CA ASN A 56 6.76 17.86 2.84
C ASN A 56 5.70 17.51 3.88
N SER A 57 5.13 16.32 3.78
CA SER A 57 4.08 15.87 4.69
C SER A 57 4.64 15.54 6.07
N PRO A 58 4.15 16.17 7.15
CA PRO A 58 4.55 15.83 8.52
C PRO A 58 3.94 14.49 9.01
N ASP A 59 3.03 13.88 8.21
CA ASP A 59 2.36 12.64 8.60
C ASP A 59 3.16 11.38 8.27
N VAL A 60 4.27 11.50 7.55
CA VAL A 60 5.13 10.39 7.18
C VAL A 60 6.57 10.68 7.57
N PRO A 61 7.34 9.68 8.03
CA PRO A 61 8.70 9.89 8.53
C PRO A 61 9.76 9.94 7.42
N PHE A 62 9.38 10.34 6.20
CA PHE A 62 10.29 10.45 5.06
C PHE A 62 9.88 11.63 4.17
N ASP A 63 10.89 12.28 3.59
CA ASP A 63 10.74 13.39 2.63
C ASP A 63 11.03 12.98 1.18
N ARG A 64 11.62 11.80 0.96
CA ARG A 64 11.98 11.28 -0.36
C ARG A 64 11.47 9.86 -0.56
N SER A 65 10.97 9.59 -1.77
CA SER A 65 10.52 8.26 -2.13
C SER A 65 10.81 7.91 -3.59
N ILE A 66 10.90 6.60 -3.84
CA ILE A 66 10.98 6.01 -5.18
C ILE A 66 9.83 5.02 -5.34
N ASN A 67 9.17 5.09 -6.50
CA ASN A 67 8.17 4.12 -6.91
C ASN A 67 8.54 3.64 -8.32
N PRO A 68 9.12 2.43 -8.45
CA PRO A 68 9.52 1.89 -9.75
C PRO A 68 8.33 1.51 -10.63
N TYR A 69 7.15 1.44 -10.04
CA TYR A 69 5.89 1.12 -10.70
C TYR A 69 4.85 2.24 -10.50
N GLN A 70 3.86 2.29 -11.40
CA GLN A 70 2.62 3.04 -11.25
C GLN A 70 1.46 2.10 -11.56
N GLY A 71 0.44 2.06 -10.66
CA GLY A 71 -0.49 0.95 -10.56
C GLY A 71 0.07 -0.19 -9.71
N CYS A 72 -0.81 -1.07 -9.22
CA CYS A 72 -0.39 -2.17 -8.36
C CYS A 72 -1.32 -3.37 -8.50
N GLU A 73 -0.76 -4.50 -8.94
CA GLU A 73 -1.50 -5.75 -9.11
C GLU A 73 -2.03 -6.36 -7.81
N HIS A 74 -1.56 -5.93 -6.64
CA HIS A 74 -2.08 -6.40 -5.35
C HIS A 74 -3.58 -6.16 -5.19
N GLY A 75 -4.13 -5.14 -5.85
CA GLY A 75 -5.55 -4.90 -5.94
C GLY A 75 -6.22 -4.53 -4.63
N CYS A 76 -5.48 -3.98 -3.64
CA CYS A 76 -6.07 -3.56 -2.38
C CYS A 76 -7.18 -2.53 -2.63
N VAL A 77 -8.41 -2.82 -2.20
CA VAL A 77 -9.55 -1.94 -2.46
C VAL A 77 -9.41 -0.57 -1.79
N TYR A 78 -8.74 -0.52 -0.65
CA TYR A 78 -8.52 0.66 0.17
C TYR A 78 -7.29 1.48 -0.22
N CYS A 79 -6.58 1.12 -1.29
CA CYS A 79 -5.29 1.73 -1.62
C CYS A 79 -5.44 3.22 -1.95
N TYR A 80 -4.85 4.08 -1.11
CA TYR A 80 -4.89 5.54 -1.28
C TYR A 80 -4.17 6.05 -2.54
N ALA A 81 -3.36 5.20 -3.19
CA ALA A 81 -2.66 5.53 -4.42
C ALA A 81 -3.52 5.37 -5.69
N ARG A 82 -4.71 4.73 -5.59
CA ARG A 82 -5.62 4.51 -6.72
C ARG A 82 -5.93 5.79 -7.51
N PRO A 83 -6.21 6.94 -6.87
CA PRO A 83 -6.47 8.19 -7.59
C PRO A 83 -5.32 8.69 -8.47
N SER A 84 -4.10 8.12 -8.33
CA SER A 84 -2.97 8.48 -9.20
C SER A 84 -3.17 8.04 -10.66
N HIS A 85 -4.00 7.04 -10.93
CA HIS A 85 -4.33 6.61 -12.29
C HIS A 85 -5.17 7.63 -13.07
N SER A 86 -5.94 8.47 -12.38
CA SER A 86 -6.67 9.56 -13.01
C SER A 86 -5.76 10.57 -13.73
N TYR A 87 -4.48 10.69 -13.32
CA TYR A 87 -3.49 11.53 -14.05
C TYR A 87 -3.03 10.91 -15.38
N LEU A 88 -3.32 9.63 -15.61
CA LEU A 88 -3.01 8.90 -16.84
C LEU A 88 -4.25 8.75 -17.74
N ASP A 89 -5.35 9.41 -17.41
CA ASP A 89 -6.66 9.23 -18.03
C ASP A 89 -7.15 7.77 -17.97
N LEU A 90 -6.85 7.11 -16.84
CA LEU A 90 -7.22 5.73 -16.54
C LEU A 90 -8.10 5.66 -15.29
N SER A 91 -8.92 4.60 -15.22
CA SER A 91 -9.76 4.35 -14.05
C SER A 91 -8.93 4.11 -12.78
N PRO A 92 -9.22 4.81 -11.67
CA PRO A 92 -8.66 4.48 -10.36
C PRO A 92 -9.23 3.17 -9.78
N GLY A 93 -10.26 2.62 -10.39
CA GLY A 93 -10.84 1.31 -10.08
C GLY A 93 -10.01 0.16 -10.64
N LEU A 94 -10.54 -0.53 -11.64
CA LEU A 94 -9.92 -1.72 -12.22
C LEU A 94 -8.60 -1.44 -12.94
N ASP A 95 -8.45 -0.29 -13.63
CA ASP A 95 -7.22 -0.02 -14.37
C ASP A 95 -6.02 0.14 -13.44
N PHE A 96 -6.20 0.63 -12.20
CA PHE A 96 -5.14 0.69 -11.21
C PHE A 96 -4.52 -0.69 -10.91
N GLU A 97 -5.29 -1.76 -11.06
CA GLU A 97 -4.88 -3.14 -10.81
C GLU A 97 -4.44 -3.91 -12.06
N THR A 98 -4.77 -3.39 -13.24
CA THR A 98 -4.63 -4.11 -14.51
C THR A 98 -3.77 -3.40 -15.54
N GLN A 99 -3.64 -2.08 -15.47
CA GLN A 99 -2.78 -1.27 -16.33
C GLN A 99 -1.55 -0.80 -15.51
N ILE A 100 -0.53 -1.64 -15.47
CA ILE A 100 0.66 -1.38 -14.65
C ILE A 100 1.75 -0.76 -15.51
N PHE A 101 2.24 0.41 -15.09
CA PHE A 101 3.40 1.04 -15.73
C PHE A 101 4.65 0.73 -14.91
N TYR A 102 5.73 0.35 -15.58
CA TYR A 102 7.02 0.12 -14.95
C TYR A 102 8.10 1.02 -15.56
N LYS A 103 9.07 1.42 -14.76
CA LYS A 103 10.13 2.38 -15.13
C LYS A 103 11.44 1.63 -15.38
N PRO A 104 11.71 1.18 -16.63
CA PRO A 104 12.89 0.36 -16.94
C PRO A 104 14.21 1.11 -16.71
N ASN A 105 14.17 2.45 -16.75
CA ASN A 105 15.34 3.30 -16.52
C ASN A 105 15.47 3.76 -15.05
N ALA A 106 14.76 3.17 -14.09
CA ALA A 106 14.74 3.63 -12.70
C ALA A 106 16.13 3.70 -12.07
N ALA A 107 16.95 2.66 -12.26
CA ALA A 107 18.31 2.58 -11.70
C ALA A 107 19.24 3.63 -12.32
N ALA A 108 19.20 3.80 -13.65
CA ALA A 108 20.00 4.82 -14.34
C ALA A 108 19.63 6.23 -13.87
N ARG A 109 18.32 6.52 -13.76
CA ARG A 109 17.86 7.84 -13.27
C ARG A 109 18.25 8.09 -11.81
N LEU A 110 18.23 7.07 -10.95
CA LEU A 110 18.66 7.19 -9.57
C LEU A 110 20.14 7.59 -9.50
N LEU A 111 20.98 6.94 -10.26
CA LEU A 111 22.40 7.24 -10.32
C LEU A 111 22.65 8.67 -10.83
N GLU A 112 21.99 9.09 -11.91
CA GLU A 112 22.09 10.46 -12.42
C GLU A 112 21.64 11.51 -11.38
N GLU A 113 20.60 11.22 -10.61
CA GLU A 113 20.11 12.13 -9.56
C GLU A 113 21.09 12.24 -8.39
N TRP A 114 21.74 11.14 -8.00
CA TRP A 114 22.77 11.14 -6.96
C TRP A 114 24.06 11.88 -7.38
N GLN A 115 24.37 11.90 -8.66
CA GLN A 115 25.54 12.59 -9.21
C GLN A 115 25.34 14.11 -9.38
N LYS A 116 24.13 14.63 -9.18
CA LYS A 116 23.88 16.09 -9.29
C LYS A 116 24.65 16.87 -8.22
N ALA A 117 25.21 18.00 -8.63
CA ALA A 117 25.84 18.91 -7.68
C ALA A 117 24.84 19.35 -6.59
N GLY A 118 25.26 19.27 -5.33
CA GLY A 118 24.41 19.60 -4.18
C GLY A 118 23.42 18.49 -3.75
N TYR A 119 23.55 17.26 -4.28
CA TYR A 119 22.77 16.15 -3.77
C TYR A 119 23.09 15.90 -2.29
N GLU A 120 22.06 15.88 -1.45
CA GLU A 120 22.18 15.52 -0.04
C GLU A 120 21.77 14.06 0.16
N CYS A 121 22.63 13.25 0.77
CA CYS A 121 22.33 11.89 1.12
C CYS A 121 21.33 11.86 2.30
N LYS A 122 20.07 11.50 2.01
CA LYS A 122 18.99 11.33 2.99
C LYS A 122 18.26 10.01 2.70
N PRO A 123 17.71 9.34 3.71
CA PRO A 123 16.97 8.10 3.50
C PRO A 123 15.89 8.24 2.42
N ILE A 124 15.83 7.27 1.51
CA ILE A 124 14.82 7.20 0.47
C ILE A 124 13.89 6.02 0.77
N THR A 125 12.57 6.25 0.71
CA THR A 125 11.58 5.21 0.94
C THR A 125 11.11 4.62 -0.40
N ILE A 126 11.27 3.30 -0.59
CA ILE A 126 10.73 2.59 -1.75
C ILE A 126 9.38 1.96 -1.35
N GLY A 127 8.35 2.16 -2.19
CA GLY A 127 7.03 1.59 -1.94
C GLY A 127 6.06 2.52 -1.21
N ALA A 128 6.33 3.82 -1.21
CA ALA A 128 5.43 4.81 -0.61
C ALA A 128 4.06 4.90 -1.32
N ASN A 129 3.97 4.58 -2.60
CA ASN A 129 2.75 4.65 -3.40
C ASN A 129 2.30 3.29 -3.91
N THR A 130 3.19 2.55 -4.55
CA THR A 130 2.92 1.23 -5.12
C THR A 130 3.84 0.21 -4.48
N ASP A 131 3.36 -1.02 -4.31
CA ASP A 131 4.20 -2.06 -3.70
C ASP A 131 5.39 -2.38 -4.60
N PRO A 132 6.63 -2.25 -4.11
CA PRO A 132 7.83 -2.53 -4.89
C PRO A 132 8.03 -4.02 -5.17
N TYR A 133 7.32 -4.89 -4.46
CA TYR A 133 7.33 -6.34 -4.62
C TYR A 133 5.98 -6.89 -5.09
N GLN A 134 5.22 -6.10 -5.84
CA GLN A 134 4.03 -6.57 -6.54
C GLN A 134 4.37 -7.68 -7.55
N PRO A 135 3.41 -8.47 -8.06
CA PRO A 135 3.69 -9.62 -8.94
C PRO A 135 4.64 -9.34 -10.12
N ALA A 136 4.54 -8.16 -10.76
CA ALA A 136 5.43 -7.74 -11.84
C ALA A 136 6.92 -7.77 -11.47
N GLU A 137 7.26 -7.47 -10.21
CA GLU A 137 8.64 -7.44 -9.71
C GLU A 137 9.33 -8.80 -9.79
N LYS A 138 8.57 -9.91 -9.79
CA LYS A 138 9.14 -11.25 -9.95
C LYS A 138 9.94 -11.40 -11.24
N SER A 139 9.46 -10.79 -12.32
CA SER A 139 10.07 -10.85 -13.66
C SER A 139 10.93 -9.63 -13.97
N LEU A 140 10.46 -8.41 -13.61
CA LEU A 140 11.12 -7.16 -13.99
C LEU A 140 12.31 -6.79 -13.11
N GLN A 141 12.33 -7.21 -11.84
CA GLN A 141 13.43 -7.04 -10.88
C GLN A 141 13.93 -5.59 -10.73
N LEU A 142 13.05 -4.61 -10.89
CA LEU A 142 13.42 -3.19 -10.81
C LEU A 142 13.81 -2.78 -9.39
N THR A 143 13.11 -3.31 -8.38
CA THR A 143 13.43 -3.07 -6.97
C THR A 143 14.79 -3.66 -6.62
N ARG A 144 15.11 -4.87 -7.11
CA ARG A 144 16.43 -5.48 -6.92
C ARG A 144 17.55 -4.63 -7.54
N GLN A 145 17.36 -4.14 -8.76
CA GLN A 145 18.34 -3.25 -9.41
C GLN A 145 18.57 -1.96 -8.62
N LEU A 146 17.50 -1.37 -8.07
CA LEU A 146 17.64 -0.21 -7.18
C LEU A 146 18.42 -0.58 -5.92
N LEU A 147 18.09 -1.69 -5.25
CA LEU A 147 18.79 -2.12 -4.03
C LEU A 147 20.27 -2.41 -4.27
N GLN A 148 20.67 -2.92 -5.43
CA GLN A 148 22.06 -3.08 -5.81
C GLN A 148 22.81 -1.74 -5.79
N LEU A 149 22.21 -0.67 -6.33
CA LEU A 149 22.79 0.68 -6.25
C LEU A 149 22.85 1.20 -4.81
N PHE A 150 21.78 1.00 -4.01
CA PHE A 150 21.80 1.39 -2.59
C PHE A 150 22.93 0.69 -1.83
N GLY A 151 23.20 -0.58 -2.11
CA GLY A 151 24.33 -1.33 -1.56
C GLY A 151 25.68 -0.80 -2.04
N GLU A 152 25.85 -0.60 -3.33
CA GLU A 152 27.11 -0.12 -3.95
C GLU A 152 27.50 1.27 -3.43
N TYR A 153 26.54 2.19 -3.34
CA TYR A 153 26.78 3.58 -2.91
C TYR A 153 26.60 3.78 -1.40
N ARG A 154 26.32 2.71 -0.62
CA ARG A 154 26.05 2.77 0.83
C ARG A 154 25.04 3.85 1.18
N HIS A 155 23.98 3.96 0.38
CA HIS A 155 22.95 4.98 0.55
C HIS A 155 21.79 4.42 1.42
N PRO A 156 21.26 5.18 2.41
CA PRO A 156 20.19 4.70 3.27
C PRO A 156 18.86 4.55 2.52
N VAL A 157 18.15 3.43 2.78
CA VAL A 157 16.89 3.08 2.15
C VAL A 157 15.89 2.49 3.15
N ASN A 158 14.62 2.86 3.03
CA ASN A 158 13.52 2.22 3.73
C ASN A 158 12.60 1.55 2.70
N LEU A 159 12.00 0.42 3.05
CA LEU A 159 11.07 -0.28 2.17
C LEU A 159 9.73 -0.48 2.86
N ILE A 160 8.65 -0.34 2.09
CA ILE A 160 7.29 -0.65 2.55
C ILE A 160 6.70 -1.68 1.60
N THR A 161 6.25 -2.82 2.13
CA THR A 161 5.66 -3.87 1.28
C THR A 161 4.61 -4.70 2.01
N LYS A 162 3.79 -5.41 1.24
CA LYS A 162 2.88 -6.48 1.67
C LYS A 162 3.33 -7.85 1.17
N SER A 163 4.48 -7.92 0.48
CA SER A 163 4.88 -9.08 -0.28
C SER A 163 5.99 -9.89 0.40
N HIS A 164 5.81 -11.21 0.45
CA HIS A 164 6.88 -12.13 0.83
C HIS A 164 8.04 -12.17 -0.20
N LEU A 165 7.83 -11.64 -1.41
CA LEU A 165 8.86 -11.59 -2.46
C LEU A 165 10.10 -10.79 -2.03
N ILE A 166 9.99 -9.90 -1.05
CA ILE A 166 11.13 -9.18 -0.44
C ILE A 166 12.23 -10.12 0.04
N CYS A 167 11.89 -11.35 0.45
CA CYS A 167 12.86 -12.35 0.89
C CYS A 167 13.80 -12.83 -0.23
N ARG A 168 13.49 -12.56 -1.52
CA ARG A 168 14.41 -12.77 -2.64
C ARG A 168 15.68 -11.93 -2.51
N ASP A 169 15.56 -10.74 -1.92
CA ASP A 169 16.61 -9.73 -1.85
C ASP A 169 17.25 -9.64 -0.45
N LEU A 170 17.13 -10.72 0.36
CA LEU A 170 17.74 -10.80 1.71
C LEU A 170 19.25 -10.61 1.69
N ASP A 171 19.94 -11.04 0.64
CA ASP A 171 21.37 -10.83 0.44
C ASP A 171 21.73 -9.33 0.47
N LEU A 172 21.01 -8.50 -0.27
CA LEU A 172 21.23 -7.05 -0.33
C LEU A 172 20.77 -6.33 0.94
N LEU A 173 19.63 -6.76 1.50
CA LEU A 173 19.05 -6.13 2.68
C LEU A 173 19.89 -6.42 3.94
N SER A 174 20.39 -7.65 4.10
CA SER A 174 21.27 -7.99 5.23
C SER A 174 22.60 -7.27 5.19
N ASP A 175 23.18 -7.09 3.99
CA ASP A 175 24.41 -6.30 3.82
C ASP A 175 24.20 -4.82 4.20
N LEU A 176 23.12 -4.20 3.72
CA LEU A 176 22.76 -2.83 4.10
C LEU A 176 22.47 -2.69 5.60
N ALA A 177 21.86 -3.71 6.22
CA ALA A 177 21.51 -3.70 7.64
C ALA A 177 22.75 -3.72 8.55
N GLN A 178 23.86 -4.34 8.14
CA GLN A 178 25.12 -4.33 8.90
C GLN A 178 25.61 -2.91 9.17
N ASP A 179 25.42 -2.00 8.21
CA ASP A 179 25.79 -0.58 8.35
C ASP A 179 24.62 0.30 8.79
N ARG A 180 23.49 -0.28 9.20
CA ARG A 180 22.26 0.45 9.59
C ARG A 180 21.68 1.31 8.47
N LEU A 181 21.85 0.89 7.23
CA LEU A 181 21.42 1.62 6.04
C LEU A 181 20.04 1.19 5.53
N CYS A 182 19.40 0.18 6.13
CA CYS A 182 18.04 -0.17 5.72
C CYS A 182 17.10 -0.46 6.89
N SER A 183 15.82 -0.27 6.61
CA SER A 183 14.72 -0.78 7.43
C SER A 183 13.56 -1.21 6.53
N VAL A 184 12.74 -2.14 7.02
CA VAL A 184 11.60 -2.66 6.26
C VAL A 184 10.33 -2.54 7.08
N ALA A 185 9.26 -2.02 6.47
CA ALA A 185 7.92 -2.00 7.03
C ALA A 185 7.03 -3.02 6.29
N VAL A 186 6.50 -4.01 7.01
CA VAL A 186 5.60 -5.02 6.44
C VAL A 186 4.17 -4.72 6.88
N SER A 187 3.27 -4.56 5.91
CA SER A 187 1.88 -4.21 6.19
C SER A 187 1.00 -5.46 6.37
N ILE A 188 0.32 -5.55 7.53
CA ILE A 188 -0.64 -6.61 7.86
C ILE A 188 -1.91 -5.97 8.43
N PRO A 189 -2.94 -5.70 7.60
CA PRO A 189 -4.19 -5.12 8.10
C PRO A 189 -5.15 -6.16 8.70
N THR A 190 -5.00 -7.43 8.39
CA THR A 190 -5.88 -8.50 8.91
C THR A 190 -5.19 -9.85 8.93
N MET A 191 -5.56 -10.68 9.88
CA MET A 191 -5.23 -12.11 9.98
C MET A 191 -6.33 -12.98 9.40
N ASP A 192 -7.54 -12.45 9.21
CA ASP A 192 -8.68 -13.16 8.64
C ASP A 192 -8.47 -13.41 7.15
N ALA A 193 -8.41 -14.68 6.75
CA ALA A 193 -8.21 -15.10 5.37
C ALA A 193 -9.40 -14.76 4.45
N SER A 194 -10.62 -14.72 5.00
CA SER A 194 -11.84 -14.39 4.25
C SER A 194 -11.89 -12.90 3.93
N LEU A 195 -11.65 -12.05 4.92
CA LEU A 195 -11.53 -10.59 4.74
C LEU A 195 -10.37 -10.26 3.79
N LYS A 196 -9.17 -10.84 4.00
CA LYS A 196 -8.01 -10.67 3.13
C LYS A 196 -8.34 -10.97 1.67
N ARG A 197 -9.10 -12.03 1.40
CA ARG A 197 -9.43 -12.48 0.03
C ARG A 197 -10.20 -11.44 -0.76
N VAL A 198 -11.09 -10.70 -0.11
CA VAL A 198 -11.92 -9.66 -0.76
C VAL A 198 -11.29 -8.27 -0.69
N MET A 199 -10.51 -7.98 0.36
CA MET A 199 -9.92 -6.67 0.61
C MET A 199 -8.56 -6.48 -0.08
N GLU A 200 -7.76 -7.57 -0.15
CA GLU A 200 -6.40 -7.63 -0.70
C GLU A 200 -6.22 -8.89 -1.58
N PRO A 201 -6.95 -9.04 -2.69
CA PRO A 201 -7.11 -10.32 -3.39
C PRO A 201 -5.79 -10.96 -3.82
N ARG A 202 -4.83 -10.18 -4.31
CA ARG A 202 -3.55 -10.68 -4.86
C ARG A 202 -2.35 -10.49 -3.93
N VAL A 203 -2.58 -10.03 -2.70
CA VAL A 203 -1.52 -9.93 -1.68
C VAL A 203 -1.31 -11.30 -1.02
N PRO A 204 -0.09 -11.68 -0.62
CA PRO A 204 0.16 -12.89 0.16
C PRO A 204 -0.65 -12.95 1.46
N ALA A 205 -0.94 -14.14 1.96
CA ALA A 205 -1.63 -14.34 3.24
C ALA A 205 -0.83 -13.73 4.41
N ALA A 206 -1.51 -13.43 5.52
CA ALA A 206 -0.86 -12.90 6.72
C ALA A 206 0.26 -13.81 7.22
N SER A 207 0.09 -15.13 7.18
CA SER A 207 1.13 -16.11 7.53
C SER A 207 2.41 -15.98 6.70
N ALA A 208 2.27 -15.73 5.39
CA ALA A 208 3.43 -15.51 4.51
C ALA A 208 4.13 -14.16 4.81
N ARG A 209 3.37 -13.12 5.19
CA ARG A 209 3.94 -11.83 5.61
C ARG A 209 4.66 -11.95 6.96
N LEU A 210 4.10 -12.69 7.92
CA LEU A 210 4.77 -13.00 9.19
C LEU A 210 6.05 -13.80 8.96
N LYS A 211 6.02 -14.77 8.04
CA LYS A 211 7.24 -15.49 7.65
C LYS A 211 8.28 -14.53 7.06
N ALA A 212 7.89 -13.59 6.20
CA ALA A 212 8.82 -12.58 5.67
C ALA A 212 9.44 -11.73 6.79
N ILE A 213 8.65 -11.30 7.78
CA ILE A 213 9.15 -10.60 8.97
C ILE A 213 10.20 -11.46 9.69
N THR A 214 9.90 -12.75 9.94
CA THR A 214 10.82 -13.65 10.61
C THR A 214 12.13 -13.84 9.84
N ASP A 215 12.04 -14.02 8.51
CA ASP A 215 13.23 -14.22 7.66
C ASP A 215 14.10 -12.94 7.62
N LEU A 216 13.48 -11.76 7.51
CA LEU A 216 14.16 -10.46 7.56
C LEU A 216 14.82 -10.22 8.93
N SER A 217 14.09 -10.41 10.02
CA SER A 217 14.59 -10.23 11.38
C SER A 217 15.79 -11.16 11.68
N ARG A 218 15.71 -12.43 11.27
CA ARG A 218 16.82 -13.39 11.39
C ARG A 218 18.06 -13.00 10.57
N ALA A 219 17.84 -12.30 9.45
CA ALA A 219 18.91 -11.76 8.62
C ALA A 219 19.51 -10.43 9.18
N GLY A 220 19.07 -9.98 10.36
CA GLY A 220 19.53 -8.75 11.00
C GLY A 220 18.91 -7.46 10.45
N VAL A 221 17.90 -7.55 9.59
CA VAL A 221 17.21 -6.39 9.05
C VAL A 221 16.19 -5.88 10.05
N PRO A 222 16.22 -4.58 10.45
CA PRO A 222 15.19 -4.00 11.30
C PRO A 222 13.83 -4.00 10.60
N VAL A 223 12.82 -4.63 11.23
CA VAL A 223 11.47 -4.73 10.67
C VAL A 223 10.46 -4.06 11.57
N SER A 224 9.56 -3.28 10.98
CA SER A 224 8.35 -2.77 11.61
C SER A 224 7.09 -3.38 11.01
N VAL A 225 6.01 -3.47 11.78
CA VAL A 225 4.70 -3.85 11.27
C VAL A 225 3.82 -2.61 11.09
N LEU A 226 3.13 -2.55 9.95
CA LEU A 226 2.07 -1.56 9.69
C LEU A 226 0.72 -2.24 9.81
N VAL A 227 -0.02 -1.99 10.89
CA VAL A 227 -1.44 -2.37 11.01
C VAL A 227 -2.25 -1.34 10.22
N ALA A 228 -2.24 -1.49 8.88
CA ALA A 228 -2.71 -0.44 7.97
C ALA A 228 -3.39 -1.00 6.70
N PRO A 229 -4.62 -0.52 6.45
CA PRO A 229 -5.41 0.40 7.27
C PRO A 229 -6.18 -0.30 8.38
N ILE A 230 -6.51 0.42 9.45
CA ILE A 230 -7.58 0.04 10.37
C ILE A 230 -8.90 0.54 9.79
N ILE A 231 -9.83 -0.36 9.56
CA ILE A 231 -11.18 -0.10 9.03
C ILE A 231 -12.18 -0.33 10.18
N PRO A 232 -12.88 0.72 10.65
CA PRO A 232 -13.85 0.62 11.74
C PRO A 232 -14.86 -0.51 11.55
N ALA A 233 -15.10 -1.30 12.59
CA ALA A 233 -16.05 -2.40 12.63
C ALA A 233 -15.82 -3.51 11.57
N ILE A 234 -14.66 -3.53 10.92
CA ILE A 234 -14.26 -4.58 9.96
C ILE A 234 -13.04 -5.37 10.49
N ASN A 235 -11.89 -4.70 10.70
CA ASN A 235 -10.66 -5.35 11.15
C ASN A 235 -10.06 -4.73 12.43
N ASP A 236 -10.67 -3.72 13.00
CA ASP A 236 -10.21 -3.05 14.21
C ASP A 236 -10.20 -3.96 15.45
N GLY A 237 -10.97 -5.06 15.43
CA GLY A 237 -10.92 -6.10 16.46
C GLY A 237 -9.64 -6.92 16.48
N GLU A 238 -8.83 -6.87 15.40
CA GLU A 238 -7.63 -7.71 15.24
C GLU A 238 -6.31 -7.02 15.68
N ILE A 239 -6.36 -5.77 16.14
CA ILE A 239 -5.16 -4.94 16.44
C ILE A 239 -4.19 -5.70 17.36
N GLU A 240 -4.66 -6.18 18.49
CA GLU A 240 -3.83 -6.86 19.50
C GLU A 240 -3.27 -8.17 18.96
N THR A 241 -4.08 -8.95 18.27
CA THR A 241 -3.68 -10.24 17.67
C THR A 241 -2.60 -10.05 16.60
N ILE A 242 -2.73 -9.02 15.75
CA ILE A 242 -1.72 -8.69 14.73
C ILE A 242 -0.40 -8.28 15.40
N LEU A 243 -0.46 -7.42 16.42
CA LEU A 243 0.72 -6.96 17.13
C LEU A 243 1.45 -8.09 17.86
N GLU A 244 0.72 -9.01 18.52
CA GLU A 244 1.29 -10.19 19.17
C GLU A 244 1.97 -11.13 18.16
N ALA A 245 1.31 -11.41 17.04
CA ALA A 245 1.88 -12.25 15.98
C ALA A 245 3.14 -11.61 15.37
N ALA A 246 3.13 -10.30 15.15
CA ALA A 246 4.26 -9.55 14.61
C ALA A 246 5.43 -9.48 15.59
N ALA A 247 5.19 -9.25 16.89
CA ALA A 247 6.20 -9.29 17.94
C ALA A 247 6.90 -10.66 18.00
N ASN A 248 6.10 -11.74 17.97
CA ASN A 248 6.62 -13.11 17.93
C ASN A 248 7.44 -13.42 16.66
N ALA A 249 7.15 -12.72 15.56
CA ALA A 249 7.91 -12.83 14.31
C ALA A 249 9.21 -12.01 14.31
N GLY A 250 9.42 -11.10 15.27
CA GLY A 250 10.65 -10.35 15.47
C GLY A 250 10.62 -8.89 15.00
N VAL A 251 9.44 -8.27 14.90
CA VAL A 251 9.39 -6.82 14.66
C VAL A 251 9.90 -6.04 15.86
N VAL A 252 10.48 -4.87 15.60
CA VAL A 252 11.03 -3.97 16.62
C VAL A 252 10.18 -2.72 16.84
N GLN A 253 9.26 -2.41 15.91
CA GLN A 253 8.36 -1.27 15.99
C GLN A 253 7.01 -1.59 15.34
N ALA A 254 5.96 -0.89 15.76
CA ALA A 254 4.64 -1.00 15.18
C ALA A 254 4.01 0.36 14.91
N HIS A 255 3.30 0.47 13.80
CA HIS A 255 2.56 1.67 13.43
C HIS A 255 1.18 1.27 12.90
N TYR A 256 0.23 2.20 12.96
CA TYR A 256 -1.08 2.02 12.34
C TYR A 256 -1.46 3.22 11.48
N VAL A 257 -2.35 2.99 10.54
CA VAL A 257 -3.00 4.04 9.76
C VAL A 257 -4.50 3.78 9.74
N PHE A 258 -5.27 4.78 10.14
CA PHE A 258 -6.72 4.77 9.99
C PHE A 258 -7.09 4.83 8.51
N LEU A 259 -8.18 4.18 8.08
CA LEU A 259 -8.61 4.16 6.68
C LEU A 259 -8.74 5.58 6.11
N ARG A 260 -8.18 5.78 4.94
CA ARG A 260 -8.20 7.03 4.19
C ARG A 260 -8.91 6.82 2.85
N LEU A 261 -9.87 7.68 2.54
CA LEU A 261 -10.69 7.58 1.32
C LEU A 261 -10.60 8.87 0.47
N PRO A 262 -9.40 9.22 -0.06
CA PRO A 262 -9.26 10.41 -0.89
C PRO A 262 -9.95 10.22 -2.24
N HIS A 263 -10.55 11.30 -2.73
CA HIS A 263 -11.10 11.42 -4.09
C HIS A 263 -12.01 10.24 -4.49
N GLU A 264 -11.74 9.61 -5.63
CA GLU A 264 -12.52 8.50 -6.20
C GLU A 264 -12.52 7.25 -5.31
N LEU A 265 -11.53 7.09 -4.45
CA LEU A 265 -11.44 5.93 -3.55
C LEU A 265 -12.65 5.80 -2.63
N LYS A 266 -13.29 6.93 -2.28
CA LYS A 266 -14.54 6.91 -1.50
C LYS A 266 -15.62 6.09 -2.20
N ALA A 267 -15.85 6.33 -3.47
CA ALA A 267 -16.88 5.62 -4.25
C ALA A 267 -16.52 4.13 -4.39
N ILE A 268 -15.27 3.83 -4.77
CA ILE A 268 -14.74 2.47 -4.94
C ILE A 268 -14.88 1.65 -3.64
N PHE A 269 -14.48 2.23 -2.51
CA PHE A 269 -14.58 1.55 -1.22
C PHE A 269 -16.04 1.37 -0.76
N THR A 270 -16.90 2.36 -0.98
CA THR A 270 -18.33 2.26 -0.64
C THR A 270 -19.02 1.15 -1.45
N GLU A 271 -18.72 1.05 -2.74
CA GLU A 271 -19.23 -0.01 -3.61
C GLU A 271 -18.80 -1.38 -3.12
N TRP A 272 -17.52 -1.56 -2.84
CA TRP A 272 -16.97 -2.78 -2.27
C TRP A 272 -17.59 -3.14 -0.92
N LEU A 273 -17.75 -2.15 -0.04
CA LEU A 273 -18.32 -2.36 1.28
C LEU A 273 -19.77 -2.86 1.21
N ARG A 274 -20.58 -2.25 0.33
CA ARG A 274 -21.97 -2.67 0.12
C ARG A 274 -22.09 -4.04 -0.53
N ALA A 275 -21.15 -4.42 -1.40
CA ALA A 275 -21.15 -5.73 -2.04
C ALA A 275 -20.75 -6.86 -1.08
N HIS A 276 -19.81 -6.61 -0.16
CA HIS A 276 -19.26 -7.66 0.71
C HIS A 276 -19.80 -7.63 2.14
N TYR A 277 -20.27 -6.48 2.63
CA TYR A 277 -20.74 -6.25 4.00
C TYR A 277 -22.01 -5.38 4.04
N PRO A 278 -23.08 -5.76 3.31
CA PRO A 278 -24.28 -4.91 3.16
C PRO A 278 -24.88 -4.52 4.51
N ASP A 279 -24.96 -5.45 5.47
CA ASP A 279 -25.57 -5.22 6.80
C ASP A 279 -24.73 -4.28 7.69
N ARG A 280 -23.44 -4.08 7.40
CA ARG A 280 -22.54 -3.23 8.18
C ARG A 280 -22.15 -1.94 7.46
N ALA A 281 -22.47 -1.82 6.17
CA ALA A 281 -21.96 -0.74 5.33
C ALA A 281 -22.23 0.66 5.89
N GLU A 282 -23.47 0.96 6.26
CA GLU A 282 -23.83 2.28 6.78
C GLU A 282 -23.20 2.55 8.17
N HIS A 283 -23.07 1.53 9.00
CA HIS A 283 -22.39 1.67 10.29
C HIS A 283 -20.90 1.99 10.12
N VAL A 284 -20.18 1.28 9.25
CA VAL A 284 -18.77 1.53 8.92
C VAL A 284 -18.59 2.93 8.36
N LEU A 285 -19.42 3.34 7.39
CA LEU A 285 -19.35 4.67 6.79
C LEU A 285 -19.63 5.78 7.81
N SER A 286 -20.55 5.55 8.75
CA SER A 286 -20.83 6.46 9.84
C SER A 286 -19.60 6.66 10.75
N LEU A 287 -18.93 5.56 11.16
CA LEU A 287 -17.72 5.64 12.00
C LEU A 287 -16.57 6.34 11.28
N ILE A 288 -16.37 6.07 9.97
CA ILE A 288 -15.37 6.76 9.15
C ILE A 288 -15.68 8.27 9.10
N SER A 289 -16.94 8.64 8.88
CA SER A 289 -17.36 10.03 8.85
C SER A 289 -17.13 10.72 10.20
N GLN A 290 -17.47 10.10 11.31
CA GLN A 290 -17.23 10.63 12.66
C GLN A 290 -15.73 10.87 12.90
N ALA A 291 -14.88 9.88 12.58
CA ALA A 291 -13.42 9.99 12.72
C ALA A 291 -12.79 11.03 11.78
N SER A 292 -13.50 11.41 10.71
CA SER A 292 -13.04 12.41 9.72
C SER A 292 -13.76 13.77 9.86
N GLY A 293 -14.43 14.01 11.00
CA GLY A 293 -15.08 15.29 11.31
C GLY A 293 -16.32 15.59 10.49
N GLY A 294 -17.16 14.58 10.29
CA GLY A 294 -18.42 14.68 9.53
C GLY A 294 -18.25 14.55 8.03
N LYS A 295 -17.05 14.20 7.55
CA LYS A 295 -16.72 13.94 6.15
C LYS A 295 -16.21 12.51 6.00
N HIS A 296 -16.17 11.95 4.79
CA HIS A 296 -15.56 10.64 4.58
C HIS A 296 -14.03 10.66 4.50
N TYR A 297 -13.44 11.85 4.45
CA TYR A 297 -11.99 12.05 4.42
C TYR A 297 -11.61 13.45 4.96
N ASP A 298 -10.68 13.51 5.90
CA ASP A 298 -10.05 14.75 6.37
C ASP A 298 -8.63 14.83 5.75
N HIS A 299 -8.40 15.83 4.89
CA HIS A 299 -7.12 16.02 4.19
C HIS A 299 -6.05 16.71 5.03
N ARG A 300 -6.39 17.20 6.23
CA ARG A 300 -5.49 17.98 7.09
C ARG A 300 -4.39 17.11 7.65
N PHE A 301 -3.17 17.62 7.63
CA PHE A 301 -2.04 17.02 8.31
C PHE A 301 -2.28 16.80 9.81
N GLY A 302 -1.68 15.74 10.37
CA GLY A 302 -1.85 15.34 11.77
C GLY A 302 -3.19 14.68 12.08
N ARG A 303 -4.11 14.57 11.12
CA ARG A 303 -5.45 13.99 11.33
C ARG A 303 -5.81 12.92 10.32
N ARG A 304 -5.36 13.07 9.08
CA ARG A 304 -5.73 12.19 7.97
C ARG A 304 -5.26 10.75 8.13
N GLN A 305 -4.28 10.48 9.01
CA GLN A 305 -3.76 9.12 9.24
C GLN A 305 -4.27 8.47 10.52
N THR A 306 -4.66 9.24 11.50
CA THR A 306 -5.06 8.73 12.82
C THR A 306 -6.56 8.89 13.09
N GLY A 307 -7.24 9.77 12.34
CA GLY A 307 -8.61 10.15 12.63
C GLY A 307 -8.69 11.08 13.85
N ARG A 308 -9.92 11.33 14.32
CA ARG A 308 -10.22 12.12 15.53
C ARG A 308 -11.54 11.70 16.17
N GLY A 309 -11.75 12.10 17.41
CA GLY A 309 -12.98 11.84 18.16
C GLY A 309 -12.95 10.48 18.88
N PRO A 310 -13.99 10.20 19.69
CA PRO A 310 -13.94 9.14 20.69
C PRO A 310 -13.55 7.77 20.14
N TYR A 311 -14.01 7.41 18.94
CA TYR A 311 -13.68 6.14 18.33
C TYR A 311 -12.20 6.06 17.89
N ALA A 312 -11.69 7.08 17.23
CA ALA A 312 -10.29 7.15 16.84
C ALA A 312 -9.35 7.19 18.05
N ASP A 313 -9.73 7.93 19.08
CA ASP A 313 -8.98 8.05 20.35
C ASP A 313 -8.94 6.70 21.09
N MET A 314 -10.06 5.95 21.09
CA MET A 314 -10.12 4.59 21.63
C MET A 314 -9.16 3.65 20.86
N LEU A 315 -9.15 3.68 19.53
CA LEU A 315 -8.24 2.86 18.72
C LEU A 315 -6.78 3.22 18.99
N ALA A 316 -6.46 4.51 19.06
CA ALA A 316 -5.12 4.98 19.39
C ALA A 316 -4.66 4.50 20.78
N ALA A 317 -5.55 4.57 21.79
CA ALA A 317 -5.26 4.09 23.13
C ALA A 317 -5.06 2.56 23.19
N ARG A 318 -5.89 1.78 22.48
CA ARG A 318 -5.74 0.32 22.36
C ARG A 318 -4.41 -0.04 21.72
N PHE A 319 -4.11 0.58 20.58
CA PHE A 319 -2.87 0.35 19.85
C PHE A 319 -1.65 0.67 20.72
N ALA A 320 -1.59 1.86 21.31
CA ALA A 320 -0.49 2.29 22.19
C ALA A 320 -0.31 1.39 23.42
N LYS A 321 -1.43 0.91 24.02
CA LYS A 321 -1.35 -0.02 25.15
C LYS A 321 -0.78 -1.36 24.75
N ALA A 322 -1.20 -1.91 23.60
CA ALA A 322 -0.73 -3.18 23.10
C ALA A 322 0.75 -3.10 22.64
N SER A 323 1.13 -2.04 21.92
CA SER A 323 2.53 -1.80 21.48
C SER A 323 3.47 -1.72 22.68
N ARG A 324 3.16 -0.90 23.71
CA ARG A 324 3.99 -0.81 24.93
C ARG A 324 4.12 -2.15 25.65
N ARG A 325 3.03 -2.92 25.78
CA ARG A 325 3.06 -4.25 26.41
C ARG A 325 4.02 -5.20 25.70
N LEU A 326 4.17 -5.04 24.37
CA LEU A 326 4.98 -5.90 23.52
C LEU A 326 6.37 -5.31 23.20
N GLY A 327 6.71 -4.11 23.70
CA GLY A 327 7.98 -3.44 23.43
C GLY A 327 8.15 -3.01 21.97
N LEU A 328 7.07 -2.53 21.33
CA LEU A 328 7.01 -2.15 19.91
C LEU A 328 6.84 -0.63 19.68
N ASP A 329 7.13 0.22 20.67
CA ASP A 329 7.00 1.67 20.66
C ASP A 329 8.30 2.43 20.34
#